data_adc6773f765762d61950b36c3a69d79b
#
_entry.id   adc6773f765762d61950b36c3a69d79b
#
_cell.length_a   1.000
_cell.length_b   1.000
_cell.length_c   1.000
_cell.angle_alpha   90.00
_cell.angle_beta   90.00
_cell.angle_gamma   90.00
#
_symmetry.space_group_name_H-M   'P 1'
#
loop_
_entity.id
_entity.type
_entity.pdbx_description
1 polymer ?
#
loop_
_entity_poly.entity_id
_entity_poly.type
_entity_poly.pdbx_seq_one_letter_code
_entity_poly.pdbx_strand_id
1 'polypeptide(L)'
;MDEARARDVLTAAGLDGGEPAELLALGENAVFAAGDLVVKVGREAALLERAERELAVAAWLADAGVRAVRAAEPAARLVDGHPLTVWHRLPDAVRPAGPEDLAALLRHLHALPAPPFTLPARDLLGGVERWLRLAGEAVDPADAAYLRARRDAYAGEVAGLTPHLAPGAIHGDALPRNVHVSPDGPVLVDLETVSYDLREHDLVVMALSRDRYGLPAAAYEAFTRAYGWDVRGWDGCAVLRGARETASCAWVAQHAPANPKALAEFRRRVASLRDGDPEVRWHAF
;
A
#
# COMPACT_ATOMS: atom_id res chain seq x y z
N MET A 1 13.41 -11.55 8.27
CA MET A 1 13.35 -11.34 9.74
C MET A 1 12.18 -12.15 10.26
N ASP A 2 12.38 -12.88 11.31
CA ASP A 2 11.33 -13.56 12.08
C ASP A 2 10.96 -12.75 13.33
N GLU A 3 9.94 -13.20 14.07
CA GLU A 3 9.46 -12.52 15.27
C GLU A 3 10.52 -12.47 16.37
N ALA A 4 11.28 -13.56 16.58
CA ALA A 4 12.29 -13.62 17.63
C ALA A 4 13.37 -12.54 17.41
N ARG A 5 13.89 -12.45 16.18
CA ARG A 5 14.88 -11.41 15.84
C ARG A 5 14.31 -10.00 15.98
N ALA A 6 13.05 -9.79 15.59
CA ALA A 6 12.42 -8.49 15.77
C ALA A 6 12.24 -8.08 17.24
N ARG A 7 11.96 -9.05 18.13
CA ARG A 7 11.91 -8.83 19.59
C ARG A 7 13.28 -8.50 20.18
N ASP A 8 14.35 -9.17 19.71
CA ASP A 8 15.72 -8.83 20.13
C ASP A 8 16.05 -7.36 19.81
N VAL A 9 15.63 -6.87 18.61
CA VAL A 9 15.81 -5.46 18.22
C VAL A 9 15.04 -4.51 19.12
N LEU A 10 13.80 -4.86 19.51
CA LEU A 10 13.02 -4.06 20.48
C LEU A 10 13.72 -3.96 21.84
N THR A 11 14.20 -5.09 22.34
CA THR A 11 14.94 -5.13 23.60
C THR A 11 16.22 -4.29 23.54
N ALA A 12 17.00 -4.43 22.46
CA ALA A 12 18.21 -3.62 22.24
C ALA A 12 17.90 -2.13 22.12
N ALA A 13 16.70 -1.78 21.66
CA ALA A 13 16.22 -0.40 21.58
C ALA A 13 15.69 0.15 22.91
N GLY A 14 15.51 -0.68 23.93
CA GLY A 14 14.91 -0.31 25.22
C GLY A 14 13.40 -0.05 25.14
N LEU A 15 12.72 -0.71 24.20
CA LEU A 15 11.28 -0.52 23.93
C LEU A 15 10.44 -1.73 24.37
N ASP A 16 10.99 -2.65 25.12
CA ASP A 16 10.32 -3.81 25.72
C ASP A 16 9.57 -3.54 27.03
N GLY A 17 9.64 -2.32 27.54
CA GLY A 17 8.82 -1.54 28.50
C GLY A 17 8.08 -2.25 29.64
N GLY A 18 8.57 -3.38 30.17
CA GLY A 18 8.01 -4.06 31.36
C GLY A 18 6.81 -4.98 31.11
N GLU A 19 6.02 -4.74 30.07
CA GLU A 19 5.05 -5.69 29.51
C GLU A 19 5.52 -6.15 28.12
N PRO A 20 5.35 -7.46 27.79
CA PRO A 20 5.74 -7.94 26.46
C PRO A 20 5.01 -7.20 25.37
N ALA A 21 5.73 -6.59 24.42
CA ALA A 21 5.13 -5.95 23.26
C ALA A 21 4.32 -6.97 22.45
N GLU A 22 3.10 -6.61 22.08
CA GLU A 22 2.19 -7.42 21.27
C GLU A 22 2.60 -7.35 19.80
N LEU A 23 2.81 -8.49 19.13
CA LEU A 23 3.02 -8.51 17.68
C LEU A 23 1.71 -8.26 16.95
N LEU A 24 1.61 -7.14 16.24
CA LEU A 24 0.43 -6.77 15.43
C LEU A 24 0.52 -7.30 13.99
N ALA A 25 1.71 -7.28 13.41
CA ALA A 25 1.93 -7.76 12.03
C ALA A 25 3.38 -8.20 11.82
N LEU A 26 3.56 -9.20 10.94
CA LEU A 26 4.87 -9.67 10.49
C LEU A 26 4.87 -9.79 8.96
N GLY A 27 5.50 -8.83 8.29
CA GLY A 27 5.54 -8.74 6.83
C GLY A 27 6.86 -8.17 6.33
N GLU A 28 6.82 -7.09 5.56
CA GLU A 28 8.02 -6.32 5.20
C GLU A 28 8.65 -5.68 6.45
N ASN A 29 7.82 -5.23 7.38
CA ASN A 29 8.21 -4.82 8.72
C ASN A 29 7.59 -5.77 9.75
N ALA A 30 8.21 -5.90 10.92
CA ALA A 30 7.55 -6.38 12.12
C ALA A 30 6.97 -5.18 12.87
N VAL A 31 5.67 -5.24 13.20
CA VAL A 31 4.95 -4.16 13.87
C VAL A 31 4.49 -4.63 15.23
N PHE A 32 4.84 -3.88 16.27
CA PHE A 32 4.49 -4.21 17.65
C PHE A 32 3.73 -3.08 18.33
N ALA A 33 2.78 -3.44 19.19
CA ALA A 33 2.21 -2.51 20.18
C ALA A 33 3.00 -2.63 21.48
N ALA A 34 3.47 -1.51 22.02
CA ALA A 34 4.21 -1.40 23.26
C ALA A 34 3.59 -0.25 24.09
N GLY A 35 2.61 -0.57 24.94
CA GLY A 35 1.81 0.43 25.66
C GLY A 35 1.08 1.39 24.69
N ASP A 36 1.31 2.69 24.85
CA ASP A 36 0.74 3.74 24.00
C ASP A 36 1.51 3.99 22.70
N LEU A 37 2.46 3.11 22.38
CA LEU A 37 3.29 3.21 21.19
C LEU A 37 3.06 2.03 20.23
N VAL A 38 3.33 2.29 18.96
CA VAL A 38 3.51 1.27 17.92
C VAL A 38 4.93 1.39 17.40
N VAL A 39 5.63 0.28 17.34
CA VAL A 39 7.02 0.20 16.87
C VAL A 39 7.07 -0.63 15.59
N LYS A 40 7.61 -0.05 14.53
CA LYS A 40 7.92 -0.75 13.28
C LYS A 40 9.41 -1.07 13.23
N VAL A 41 9.75 -2.33 12.96
CA VAL A 41 11.13 -2.82 12.81
C VAL A 41 11.31 -3.33 11.40
N GLY A 42 12.12 -2.64 10.61
CA GLY A 42 12.45 -3.02 9.23
C GLY A 42 13.39 -4.22 9.21
N ARG A 43 13.26 -5.09 8.20
CA ARG A 43 14.03 -6.34 8.13
C ARG A 43 15.53 -6.17 7.83
N GLU A 44 15.95 -5.04 7.27
CA GLU A 44 17.33 -4.79 6.84
C GLU A 44 17.64 -3.29 6.77
N ALA A 45 18.91 -2.94 6.90
CA ALA A 45 19.38 -1.55 6.91
C ALA A 45 19.03 -0.76 5.64
N ALA A 46 18.90 -1.43 4.50
CA ALA A 46 18.52 -0.80 3.23
C ALA A 46 17.14 -0.10 3.28
N LEU A 47 16.28 -0.43 4.26
CA LEU A 47 14.98 0.20 4.46
C LEU A 47 15.04 1.51 5.28
N LEU A 48 16.23 1.95 5.74
CA LEU A 48 16.36 3.15 6.58
C LEU A 48 15.85 4.41 5.87
N GLU A 49 16.25 4.65 4.64
CA GLU A 49 15.80 5.83 3.87
C GLU A 49 14.27 5.86 3.69
N ARG A 50 13.65 4.69 3.49
CA ARG A 50 12.19 4.56 3.41
C ARG A 50 11.53 4.88 4.74
N ALA A 51 12.09 4.41 5.85
CA ALA A 51 11.60 4.68 7.19
C ALA A 51 11.70 6.17 7.56
N GLU A 52 12.82 6.83 7.24
CA GLU A 52 12.99 8.27 7.43
C GLU A 52 12.01 9.09 6.58
N ARG A 53 11.78 8.67 5.34
CA ARG A 53 10.81 9.31 4.45
C ARG A 53 9.37 9.16 4.99
N GLU A 54 8.99 8.00 5.52
CA GLU A 54 7.68 7.79 6.15
C GLU A 54 7.46 8.75 7.32
N LEU A 55 8.47 8.96 8.17
CA LEU A 55 8.44 9.95 9.26
C LEU A 55 8.30 11.39 8.75
N ALA A 56 9.06 11.76 7.72
CA ALA A 56 8.96 13.08 7.10
C ALA A 56 7.57 13.34 6.50
N VAL A 57 6.98 12.33 5.86
CA VAL A 57 5.60 12.38 5.34
C VAL A 57 4.61 12.59 6.48
N ALA A 58 4.72 11.82 7.57
CA ALA A 58 3.82 11.95 8.72
C ALA A 58 3.88 13.35 9.34
N ALA A 59 5.08 13.92 9.49
CA ALA A 59 5.27 15.27 9.99
C ALA A 59 4.63 16.32 9.05
N TRP A 60 4.91 16.23 7.76
CA TRP A 60 4.32 17.13 6.75
C TRP A 60 2.79 17.06 6.72
N LEU A 61 2.19 15.87 6.79
CA LEU A 61 0.73 15.70 6.84
C LEU A 61 0.15 16.29 8.12
N ALA A 62 0.84 16.16 9.25
CA ALA A 62 0.43 16.74 10.52
C ALA A 62 0.41 18.27 10.47
N ASP A 63 1.47 18.89 9.91
CA ASP A 63 1.60 20.35 9.74
C ASP A 63 0.54 20.90 8.77
N ALA A 64 0.19 20.11 7.76
CA ALA A 64 -0.85 20.43 6.78
C ALA A 64 -2.29 20.16 7.28
N GLY A 65 -2.46 19.63 8.49
CA GLY A 65 -3.77 19.32 9.08
C GLY A 65 -4.46 18.09 8.47
N VAL A 66 -3.74 17.26 7.72
CA VAL A 66 -4.28 15.97 7.25
C VAL A 66 -4.22 14.95 8.38
N ARG A 67 -5.32 14.22 8.57
CA ARG A 67 -5.41 13.19 9.60
C ARG A 67 -4.67 11.93 9.17
N ALA A 68 -3.48 11.75 9.71
CA ALA A 68 -2.63 10.58 9.51
C ALA A 68 -2.01 10.13 10.83
N VAL A 69 -1.45 8.92 10.85
CA VAL A 69 -0.64 8.44 11.98
C VAL A 69 0.45 9.46 12.32
N ARG A 70 0.78 9.57 13.61
CA ARG A 70 1.78 10.50 14.11
C ARG A 70 2.99 9.75 14.63
N ALA A 71 4.17 10.18 14.23
CA ALA A 71 5.41 9.70 14.79
C ALA A 71 5.55 10.18 16.26
N ALA A 72 5.96 9.29 17.13
CA ALA A 72 6.33 9.61 18.50
C ALA A 72 7.80 10.05 18.59
N GLU A 73 8.63 9.60 17.64
CA GLU A 73 10.01 10.03 17.48
C GLU A 73 10.22 10.63 16.08
N PRO A 74 10.96 11.74 15.96
CA PRO A 74 11.10 12.45 14.68
C PRO A 74 12.07 11.79 13.70
N ALA A 75 12.87 10.83 14.15
CA ALA A 75 13.89 10.16 13.34
C ALA A 75 13.86 8.66 13.52
N ALA A 76 14.23 7.92 12.47
CA ALA A 76 14.41 6.49 12.55
C ALA A 76 15.71 6.17 13.32
N ARG A 77 15.67 5.10 14.11
CA ARG A 77 16.87 4.52 14.74
C ARG A 77 17.35 3.32 13.94
N LEU A 78 18.65 3.16 13.81
CA LEU A 78 19.24 1.93 13.28
C LEU A 78 19.75 1.08 14.45
N VAL A 79 19.08 -0.04 14.75
CA VAL A 79 19.40 -0.93 15.86
C VAL A 79 19.77 -2.29 15.29
N ASP A 80 20.99 -2.73 15.51
CA ASP A 80 21.54 -4.02 15.01
C ASP A 80 21.35 -4.22 13.49
N GLY A 81 21.42 -3.15 12.70
CA GLY A 81 21.23 -3.18 11.26
C GLY A 81 19.75 -3.16 10.83
N HIS A 82 18.81 -2.95 11.75
CA HIS A 82 17.38 -2.85 11.48
C HIS A 82 16.89 -1.41 11.72
N PRO A 83 16.25 -0.75 10.74
CA PRO A 83 15.60 0.54 10.98
C PRO A 83 14.40 0.34 11.90
N LEU A 84 14.24 1.25 12.83
CA LEU A 84 13.18 1.24 13.81
C LEU A 84 12.51 2.62 13.85
N THR A 85 11.20 2.66 13.76
CA THR A 85 10.39 3.88 13.91
C THR A 85 9.35 3.69 15.00
N VAL A 86 9.07 4.79 15.72
CA VAL A 86 8.14 4.79 16.85
C VAL A 86 6.99 5.74 16.57
N TRP A 87 5.78 5.25 16.78
CA TRP A 87 4.53 5.92 16.44
C TRP A 87 3.61 5.97 17.65
N HIS A 88 2.76 6.99 17.73
CA HIS A 88 1.67 7.00 18.69
C HIS A 88 0.63 5.94 18.32
N ARG A 89 0.24 5.13 19.29
CA ARG A 89 -0.84 4.15 19.11
C ARG A 89 -2.16 4.90 18.94
N LEU A 90 -2.91 4.53 17.91
CA LEU A 90 -4.26 5.04 17.74
C LEU A 90 -5.21 4.34 18.74
N PRO A 91 -6.23 5.05 19.25
CA PRO A 91 -7.31 4.41 19.99
C PRO A 91 -7.95 3.29 19.16
N ASP A 92 -8.62 2.35 19.81
CA ASP A 92 -9.30 1.26 19.11
C ASP A 92 -10.27 1.79 18.05
N ALA A 93 -10.33 1.08 16.91
CA ALA A 93 -11.23 1.46 15.84
C ALA A 93 -12.69 1.32 16.27
N VAL A 94 -13.50 2.35 16.07
CA VAL A 94 -14.92 2.33 16.44
C VAL A 94 -15.79 1.62 15.40
N ARG A 95 -15.28 1.44 14.18
CA ARG A 95 -15.88 0.68 13.09
C ARG A 95 -14.85 0.42 11.98
N PRO A 96 -15.10 -0.52 11.08
CA PRO A 96 -14.31 -0.64 9.84
C PRO A 96 -14.42 0.65 9.00
N ALA A 97 -13.33 0.99 8.32
CA ALA A 97 -13.32 2.09 7.36
C ALA A 97 -14.09 1.73 6.09
N GLY A 98 -14.85 2.67 5.59
CA GLY A 98 -15.52 2.56 4.30
C GLY A 98 -14.81 3.34 3.18
N PRO A 99 -15.26 3.14 1.93
CA PRO A 99 -14.76 3.90 0.79
C PRO A 99 -14.87 5.42 0.93
N GLU A 100 -15.92 5.90 1.61
CA GLU A 100 -16.17 7.33 1.83
C GLU A 100 -15.14 7.95 2.78
N ASP A 101 -14.72 7.19 3.83
CA ASP A 101 -13.67 7.64 4.75
C ASP A 101 -12.35 7.84 4.01
N LEU A 102 -11.99 6.86 3.15
CA LEU A 102 -10.81 6.95 2.31
C LEU A 102 -10.89 8.15 1.35
N ALA A 103 -12.04 8.31 0.65
CA ALA A 103 -12.23 9.39 -0.30
C ALA A 103 -12.04 10.77 0.34
N ALA A 104 -12.59 10.98 1.54
CA ALA A 104 -12.45 12.24 2.28
C ALA A 104 -10.98 12.55 2.61
N LEU A 105 -10.23 11.54 3.08
CA LEU A 105 -8.80 11.69 3.39
C LEU A 105 -7.97 11.93 2.12
N LEU A 106 -8.25 11.21 1.02
CA LEU A 106 -7.56 11.43 -0.26
C LEU A 106 -7.82 12.82 -0.83
N ARG A 107 -9.02 13.37 -0.69
CA ARG A 107 -9.29 14.76 -1.11
C ARG A 107 -8.40 15.74 -0.38
N HIS A 108 -8.20 15.56 0.93
CA HIS A 108 -7.32 16.44 1.70
C HIS A 108 -5.86 16.26 1.28
N LEU A 109 -5.37 15.02 1.16
CA LEU A 109 -4.02 14.72 0.70
C LEU A 109 -3.75 15.31 -0.69
N HIS A 110 -4.66 15.06 -1.64
CA HIS A 110 -4.51 15.50 -3.03
C HIS A 110 -4.65 17.01 -3.21
N ALA A 111 -5.23 17.73 -2.25
CA ALA A 111 -5.31 19.19 -2.27
C ALA A 111 -4.02 19.86 -1.77
N LEU A 112 -3.09 19.12 -1.16
CA LEU A 112 -1.88 19.69 -0.63
C LEU A 112 -0.92 20.17 -1.73
N PRO A 113 -0.16 21.25 -1.48
CA PRO A 113 0.99 21.59 -2.30
C PRO A 113 2.07 20.49 -2.20
N ALA A 114 3.06 20.53 -3.07
CA ALA A 114 4.22 19.65 -2.96
C ALA A 114 4.89 19.81 -1.57
N PRO A 115 5.34 18.70 -0.95
CA PRO A 115 6.05 18.77 0.32
C PRO A 115 7.41 19.49 0.17
N PRO A 116 8.00 20.00 1.26
CA PRO A 116 9.30 20.67 1.24
C PRO A 116 10.50 19.71 1.05
N PHE A 117 10.24 18.45 0.75
CA PHE A 117 11.23 17.41 0.47
C PHE A 117 10.81 16.60 -0.76
N THR A 118 11.74 15.84 -1.33
CA THR A 118 11.47 15.03 -2.52
C THR A 118 10.75 13.74 -2.17
N LEU A 119 9.60 13.51 -2.82
CA LEU A 119 8.93 12.21 -2.85
C LEU A 119 9.34 11.46 -4.13
N PRO A 120 9.50 10.12 -4.07
CA PRO A 120 9.73 9.32 -5.27
C PRO A 120 8.48 9.32 -6.17
N ALA A 121 8.67 9.05 -7.45
CA ALA A 121 7.56 8.67 -8.33
C ALA A 121 7.02 7.29 -7.91
N ARG A 122 5.78 7.01 -8.26
CA ARG A 122 5.15 5.71 -7.97
C ARG A 122 5.69 4.62 -8.88
N ASP A 123 6.50 3.75 -8.35
CA ASP A 123 6.96 2.55 -9.05
C ASP A 123 5.96 1.40 -8.89
N LEU A 124 4.87 1.45 -9.67
CA LEU A 124 3.80 0.45 -9.60
C LEU A 124 4.24 -0.94 -10.09
N LEU A 125 5.12 -0.99 -11.09
CA LEU A 125 5.50 -2.21 -11.79
C LEU A 125 6.88 -2.75 -11.40
N GLY A 126 7.69 -1.99 -10.68
CA GLY A 126 9.07 -2.34 -10.34
C GLY A 126 9.24 -3.60 -9.49
N GLY A 127 8.22 -3.92 -8.68
CA GLY A 127 8.20 -5.15 -7.89
C GLY A 127 7.99 -6.44 -8.68
N VAL A 128 7.44 -6.37 -9.89
CA VAL A 128 6.95 -7.53 -10.68
C VAL A 128 8.06 -8.57 -10.88
N GLU A 129 9.24 -8.17 -11.32
CA GLU A 129 10.33 -9.11 -11.57
C GLU A 129 10.83 -9.77 -10.28
N ARG A 130 10.94 -9.01 -9.20
CA ARG A 130 11.33 -9.55 -7.89
C ARG A 130 10.33 -10.59 -7.40
N TRP A 131 9.03 -10.30 -7.49
CA TRP A 131 7.98 -11.21 -7.04
C TRP A 131 7.91 -12.48 -7.86
N LEU A 132 8.06 -12.39 -9.19
CA LEU A 132 8.12 -13.56 -10.07
C LEU A 132 9.36 -14.42 -9.80
N ARG A 133 10.52 -13.82 -9.49
CA ARG A 133 11.71 -14.58 -9.06
C ARG A 133 11.50 -15.29 -7.73
N LEU A 134 10.82 -14.66 -6.77
CA LEU A 134 10.49 -15.28 -5.49
C LEU A 134 9.48 -16.43 -5.65
N ALA A 135 8.60 -16.34 -6.63
CA ALA A 135 7.68 -17.45 -6.97
C ALA A 135 8.42 -18.68 -7.55
N GLY A 136 9.53 -18.46 -8.26
CA GLY A 136 10.38 -19.52 -8.78
C GLY A 136 9.61 -20.54 -9.60
N GLU A 137 9.91 -21.81 -9.38
CA GLU A 137 9.29 -22.97 -10.08
C GLU A 137 7.83 -23.26 -9.63
N ALA A 138 7.32 -22.57 -8.60
CA ALA A 138 5.94 -22.78 -8.15
C ALA A 138 4.90 -22.27 -9.16
N VAL A 139 5.28 -21.35 -10.06
CA VAL A 139 4.41 -20.81 -11.11
C VAL A 139 4.86 -21.26 -12.48
N ASP A 140 3.90 -21.40 -13.40
CA ASP A 140 4.18 -21.78 -14.79
C ASP A 140 5.08 -20.72 -15.46
N PRO A 141 6.20 -21.10 -16.11
CA PRO A 141 7.08 -20.18 -16.82
C PRO A 141 6.35 -19.34 -17.90
N ALA A 142 5.32 -19.92 -18.56
CA ALA A 142 4.54 -19.19 -19.55
C ALA A 142 3.68 -18.10 -18.91
N ASP A 143 3.16 -18.31 -17.69
CA ASP A 143 2.42 -17.30 -16.94
C ASP A 143 3.35 -16.18 -16.43
N ALA A 144 4.53 -16.54 -15.97
CA ALA A 144 5.55 -15.55 -15.59
C ALA A 144 5.99 -14.71 -16.80
N ALA A 145 6.22 -15.33 -17.96
CA ALA A 145 6.56 -14.63 -19.20
C ALA A 145 5.43 -13.70 -19.66
N TYR A 146 4.17 -14.13 -19.55
CA TYR A 146 3.01 -13.30 -19.86
C TYR A 146 2.95 -12.04 -18.98
N LEU A 147 3.16 -12.19 -17.65
CA LEU A 147 3.15 -11.02 -16.76
C LEU A 147 4.34 -10.07 -17.01
N ARG A 148 5.52 -10.60 -17.41
CA ARG A 148 6.65 -9.75 -17.83
C ARG A 148 6.32 -8.94 -19.08
N ALA A 149 5.73 -9.57 -20.08
CA ALA A 149 5.30 -8.89 -21.30
C ALA A 149 4.25 -7.79 -21.00
N ARG A 150 3.29 -8.09 -20.14
CA ARG A 150 2.31 -7.06 -19.69
C ARG A 150 2.97 -5.92 -18.92
N ARG A 151 3.91 -6.22 -18.01
CA ARG A 151 4.68 -5.20 -17.30
C ARG A 151 5.38 -4.25 -18.27
N ASP A 152 6.06 -4.79 -19.27
CA ASP A 152 6.84 -3.99 -20.23
C ASP A 152 5.92 -3.13 -21.10
N ALA A 153 4.79 -3.68 -21.55
CA ALA A 153 3.77 -2.92 -22.28
C ALA A 153 3.21 -1.77 -21.44
N TYR A 154 2.72 -2.06 -20.23
CA TYR A 154 2.13 -1.04 -19.38
C TYR A 154 3.13 -0.02 -18.85
N ALA A 155 4.41 -0.36 -18.68
CA ALA A 155 5.43 0.61 -18.32
C ALA A 155 5.55 1.74 -19.36
N GLY A 156 5.49 1.38 -20.65
CA GLY A 156 5.46 2.36 -21.75
C GLY A 156 4.16 3.17 -21.82
N GLU A 157 3.01 2.49 -21.65
CA GLU A 157 1.70 3.15 -21.71
C GLU A 157 1.50 4.11 -20.54
N VAL A 158 1.87 3.71 -19.31
CA VAL A 158 1.77 4.56 -18.11
C VAL A 158 2.62 5.83 -18.26
N ALA A 159 3.84 5.70 -18.80
CA ALA A 159 4.70 6.86 -19.03
C ALA A 159 4.13 7.87 -20.05
N GLY A 160 3.24 7.42 -20.94
CA GLY A 160 2.58 8.25 -21.95
C GLY A 160 1.23 8.83 -21.51
N LEU A 161 0.76 8.58 -20.28
CA LEU A 161 -0.54 9.06 -19.83
C LEU A 161 -0.59 10.57 -19.68
N THR A 162 -1.68 11.16 -20.18
CA THR A 162 -2.02 12.55 -19.89
C THR A 162 -2.90 12.59 -18.63
N PRO A 163 -2.47 13.24 -17.55
CA PRO A 163 -3.23 13.31 -16.31
C PRO A 163 -4.52 14.13 -16.50
N HIS A 164 -5.60 13.69 -15.85
CA HIS A 164 -6.81 14.50 -15.71
C HIS A 164 -6.69 15.42 -14.48
N LEU A 165 -6.18 14.88 -13.39
CA LEU A 165 -5.86 15.65 -12.19
C LEU A 165 -4.40 16.11 -12.26
N ALA A 166 -4.11 17.32 -11.76
CA ALA A 166 -2.72 17.76 -11.67
C ALA A 166 -1.92 16.76 -10.80
N PRO A 167 -0.72 16.32 -11.22
CA PRO A 167 0.12 15.46 -10.41
C PRO A 167 0.35 16.04 -9.01
N GLY A 168 0.52 15.16 -8.04
CA GLY A 168 0.66 15.56 -6.65
C GLY A 168 1.06 14.42 -5.72
N ALA A 169 1.02 14.68 -4.42
CA ALA A 169 1.22 13.63 -3.45
C ALA A 169 0.05 12.63 -3.51
N ILE A 170 0.39 11.35 -3.50
CA ILE A 170 -0.52 10.22 -3.49
C ILE A 170 -0.16 9.28 -2.34
N HIS A 171 -1.14 8.54 -1.83
CA HIS A 171 -0.89 7.50 -0.82
C HIS A 171 -0.11 6.30 -1.41
N GLY A 172 -0.40 5.96 -2.67
CA GLY A 172 0.24 4.87 -3.41
C GLY A 172 -0.32 3.48 -3.14
N ASP A 173 -0.98 3.25 -1.98
CA ASP A 173 -1.77 2.05 -1.68
C ASP A 173 -3.10 2.43 -1.00
N ALA A 174 -3.91 3.23 -1.69
CA ALA A 174 -5.15 3.81 -1.20
C ALA A 174 -6.29 2.78 -1.12
N LEU A 175 -6.36 2.06 -0.01
CA LEU A 175 -7.39 1.08 0.30
C LEU A 175 -8.05 1.38 1.65
N PRO A 176 -9.33 1.03 1.87
CA PRO A 176 -9.99 1.23 3.16
C PRO A 176 -9.25 0.57 4.34
N ARG A 177 -8.51 -0.53 4.13
CA ARG A 177 -7.69 -1.15 5.17
C ARG A 177 -6.55 -0.25 5.69
N ASN A 178 -6.15 0.74 4.87
CA ASN A 178 -5.14 1.74 5.22
C ASN A 178 -5.78 3.03 5.78
N VAL A 179 -7.00 2.91 6.28
CA VAL A 179 -7.73 3.92 7.05
C VAL A 179 -8.15 3.33 8.38
N HIS A 180 -7.78 3.98 9.47
CA HIS A 180 -8.21 3.63 10.82
C HIS A 180 -9.28 4.62 11.28
N VAL A 181 -10.45 4.14 11.70
CA VAL A 181 -11.55 5.02 12.15
C VAL A 181 -11.54 5.11 13.67
N SER A 182 -10.84 6.10 14.20
CA SER A 182 -10.81 6.42 15.63
C SER A 182 -12.10 7.10 16.09
N PRO A 183 -12.34 7.27 17.42
CA PRO A 183 -13.47 8.05 17.93
C PRO A 183 -13.56 9.48 17.36
N ASP A 184 -12.41 10.06 17.03
CA ASP A 184 -12.31 11.40 16.44
C ASP A 184 -12.50 11.41 14.90
N GLY A 185 -12.64 10.24 14.26
CA GLY A 185 -12.85 10.08 12.83
C GLY A 185 -11.71 9.35 12.11
N PRO A 186 -11.76 9.29 10.76
CA PRO A 186 -10.83 8.52 9.96
C PRO A 186 -9.42 9.12 9.95
N VAL A 187 -8.40 8.25 9.96
CA VAL A 187 -6.97 8.55 10.00
C VAL A 187 -6.26 7.69 8.96
N LEU A 188 -5.40 8.28 8.09
CA LEU A 188 -4.54 7.53 7.18
C LEU A 188 -3.45 6.79 7.95
N VAL A 189 -3.24 5.53 7.59
CA VAL A 189 -2.14 4.70 8.09
C VAL A 189 -1.31 4.17 6.93
N ASP A 190 -0.15 3.59 7.22
CA ASP A 190 0.73 2.96 6.22
C ASP A 190 1.22 3.94 5.14
N LEU A 191 1.97 4.96 5.59
CA LEU A 191 2.45 6.06 4.75
C LEU A 191 3.72 5.72 3.94
N GLU A 192 4.22 4.50 4.02
CA GLU A 192 5.50 4.09 3.43
C GLU A 192 5.52 4.13 1.90
N THR A 193 4.33 4.09 1.25
CA THR A 193 4.18 4.14 -0.22
C THR A 193 3.84 5.52 -0.75
N VAL A 194 3.77 6.54 0.12
CA VAL A 194 3.50 7.92 -0.30
C VAL A 194 4.53 8.37 -1.33
N SER A 195 4.04 8.89 -2.45
CA SER A 195 4.80 9.21 -3.65
C SER A 195 4.30 10.52 -4.26
N TYR A 196 4.99 11.05 -5.25
CA TYR A 196 4.53 12.20 -6.04
C TYR A 196 4.30 11.75 -7.48
N ASP A 197 3.05 11.63 -7.88
CA ASP A 197 2.68 11.07 -9.18
C ASP A 197 1.25 11.49 -9.59
N LEU A 198 0.70 10.81 -10.60
CA LEU A 198 -0.70 10.92 -11.00
C LEU A 198 -1.62 10.57 -9.83
N ARG A 199 -2.49 11.50 -9.42
CA ARG A 199 -3.45 11.27 -8.33
C ARG A 199 -4.44 10.15 -8.66
N GLU A 200 -4.61 9.86 -9.92
CA GLU A 200 -5.41 8.75 -10.47
C GLU A 200 -4.94 7.38 -9.96
N HIS A 201 -3.65 7.22 -9.61
CA HIS A 201 -3.15 5.99 -8.98
C HIS A 201 -3.94 5.57 -7.74
N ASP A 202 -4.31 6.53 -6.89
CA ASP A 202 -5.07 6.26 -5.67
C ASP A 202 -6.55 5.94 -5.96
N LEU A 203 -7.10 6.51 -7.02
CA LEU A 203 -8.52 6.36 -7.36
C LEU A 203 -8.80 5.07 -8.13
N VAL A 204 -7.88 4.66 -9.00
CA VAL A 204 -8.00 3.41 -9.78
C VAL A 204 -8.08 2.18 -8.89
N VAL A 205 -7.52 2.23 -7.67
CA VAL A 205 -7.62 1.13 -6.70
C VAL A 205 -9.06 0.78 -6.38
N MET A 206 -9.91 1.80 -6.19
CA MET A 206 -11.32 1.58 -5.87
C MET A 206 -12.13 1.13 -7.09
N ALA A 207 -11.79 1.60 -8.30
CA ALA A 207 -12.36 1.08 -9.55
C ALA A 207 -12.02 -0.40 -9.72
N LEU A 208 -10.75 -0.79 -9.50
CA LEU A 208 -10.31 -2.17 -9.51
C LEU A 208 -11.01 -3.02 -8.44
N SER A 209 -11.21 -2.46 -7.23
CA SER A 209 -11.92 -3.14 -6.14
C SER A 209 -13.36 -3.48 -6.52
N ARG A 210 -14.04 -2.59 -7.25
CA ARG A 210 -15.36 -2.85 -7.81
C ARG A 210 -15.33 -3.96 -8.87
N ASP A 211 -14.40 -3.86 -9.81
CA ASP A 211 -14.36 -4.75 -10.98
C ASP A 211 -13.83 -6.15 -10.62
N ARG A 212 -12.87 -6.27 -9.70
CA ARG A 212 -12.20 -7.55 -9.38
C ARG A 212 -12.50 -8.10 -7.99
N TYR A 213 -12.74 -7.25 -6.99
CA TYR A 213 -12.85 -7.69 -5.59
C TYR A 213 -14.26 -7.58 -5.03
N GLY A 214 -15.27 -7.36 -5.89
CA GLY A 214 -16.68 -7.42 -5.50
C GLY A 214 -17.13 -6.23 -4.65
N LEU A 215 -16.42 -5.10 -4.67
CA LEU A 215 -16.93 -3.89 -4.03
C LEU A 215 -18.30 -3.53 -4.63
N PRO A 216 -19.37 -3.40 -3.81
CA PRO A 216 -20.69 -3.07 -4.31
C PRO A 216 -20.71 -1.75 -5.10
N ALA A 217 -21.52 -1.68 -6.14
CA ALA A 217 -21.66 -0.48 -6.96
C ALA A 217 -21.99 0.76 -6.12
N ALA A 218 -22.93 0.63 -5.19
CA ALA A 218 -23.31 1.73 -4.28
C ALA A 218 -22.15 2.23 -3.41
N ALA A 219 -21.24 1.33 -2.97
CA ALA A 219 -20.06 1.70 -2.19
C ALA A 219 -19.03 2.43 -3.06
N TYR A 220 -18.85 1.99 -4.32
CA TYR A 220 -18.02 2.71 -5.28
C TYR A 220 -18.57 4.10 -5.61
N GLU A 221 -19.89 4.22 -5.83
CA GLU A 221 -20.56 5.49 -6.05
C GLU A 221 -20.45 6.44 -4.85
N ALA A 222 -20.51 5.91 -3.63
CA ALA A 222 -20.28 6.69 -2.42
C ALA A 222 -18.86 7.25 -2.38
N PHE A 223 -17.85 6.42 -2.73
CA PHE A 223 -16.46 6.86 -2.88
C PHE A 223 -16.32 8.00 -3.89
N THR A 224 -16.87 7.83 -5.11
CA THR A 224 -16.74 8.83 -6.18
C THR A 224 -17.45 10.13 -5.84
N ARG A 225 -18.63 10.07 -5.19
CA ARG A 225 -19.33 11.27 -4.68
C ARG A 225 -18.53 11.99 -3.59
N ALA A 226 -17.97 11.24 -2.64
CA ALA A 226 -17.18 11.81 -1.56
C ALA A 226 -15.87 12.42 -2.05
N TYR A 227 -15.22 11.80 -3.03
CA TYR A 227 -14.03 12.33 -3.66
C TYR A 227 -14.36 13.52 -4.59
N GLY A 228 -15.47 13.46 -5.32
CA GLY A 228 -15.94 14.49 -6.23
C GLY A 228 -15.66 14.20 -7.71
N TRP A 229 -15.12 13.03 -8.04
CA TRP A 229 -14.85 12.63 -9.45
C TRP A 229 -14.77 11.09 -9.57
N ASP A 230 -15.19 10.56 -10.74
CA ASP A 230 -15.09 9.13 -11.08
C ASP A 230 -13.95 8.93 -12.09
N VAL A 231 -12.88 8.28 -11.65
CA VAL A 231 -11.70 7.97 -12.47
C VAL A 231 -12.02 7.11 -13.69
N ARG A 232 -13.11 6.38 -13.69
CA ARG A 232 -13.56 5.55 -14.82
C ARG A 232 -13.96 6.35 -16.05
N GLY A 233 -14.24 7.64 -15.89
CA GLY A 233 -14.47 8.57 -17.00
C GLY A 233 -13.19 9.10 -17.65
N TRP A 234 -12.02 8.72 -17.18
CA TRP A 234 -10.73 9.12 -17.72
C TRP A 234 -10.14 8.06 -18.65
N ASP A 235 -9.63 8.45 -19.81
CA ASP A 235 -9.09 7.54 -20.83
C ASP A 235 -7.92 6.70 -20.33
N GLY A 236 -7.11 7.22 -19.40
CA GLY A 236 -5.99 6.51 -18.79
C GLY A 236 -6.38 5.46 -17.74
N CYS A 237 -7.65 5.41 -17.31
CA CYS A 237 -8.10 4.50 -16.26
C CYS A 237 -7.83 3.03 -16.61
N ALA A 238 -8.08 2.62 -17.84
CA ALA A 238 -7.85 1.25 -18.30
C ALA A 238 -6.37 0.86 -18.24
N VAL A 239 -5.48 1.78 -18.58
CA VAL A 239 -4.02 1.58 -18.53
C VAL A 239 -3.54 1.41 -17.10
N LEU A 240 -3.87 2.34 -16.19
CA LEU A 240 -3.47 2.23 -14.79
C LEU A 240 -4.07 1.00 -14.10
N ARG A 241 -5.32 0.65 -14.43
CA ARG A 241 -5.95 -0.58 -13.94
C ARG A 241 -5.20 -1.81 -14.42
N GLY A 242 -4.88 -1.92 -15.70
CA GLY A 242 -4.14 -3.06 -16.28
C GLY A 242 -2.73 -3.20 -15.70
N ALA A 243 -2.04 -2.08 -15.47
CA ALA A 243 -0.75 -2.07 -14.78
C ALA A 243 -0.90 -2.59 -13.33
N ARG A 244 -1.92 -2.14 -12.60
CA ARG A 244 -2.17 -2.58 -11.22
C ARG A 244 -2.63 -4.04 -11.15
N GLU A 245 -3.44 -4.52 -12.07
CA GLU A 245 -3.78 -5.95 -12.21
C GLU A 245 -2.52 -6.79 -12.40
N THR A 246 -1.61 -6.35 -13.27
CA THR A 246 -0.34 -7.03 -13.52
C THR A 246 0.55 -7.11 -12.27
N ALA A 247 0.72 -5.99 -11.58
CA ALA A 247 1.47 -5.91 -10.32
C ALA A 247 0.82 -6.81 -9.24
N SER A 248 -0.51 -6.78 -9.13
CA SER A 248 -1.27 -7.58 -8.15
C SER A 248 -1.15 -9.09 -8.41
N CYS A 249 -1.13 -9.53 -9.66
CA CYS A 249 -0.90 -10.95 -9.99
C CYS A 249 0.52 -11.38 -9.57
N ALA A 250 1.53 -10.60 -9.92
CA ALA A 250 2.91 -10.90 -9.57
C ALA A 250 3.15 -10.88 -8.05
N TRP A 251 2.50 -9.95 -7.33
CA TRP A 251 2.57 -9.89 -5.87
C TRP A 251 2.01 -11.15 -5.22
N VAL A 252 0.90 -11.70 -5.70
CA VAL A 252 0.33 -12.96 -5.19
C VAL A 252 1.26 -14.13 -5.50
N ALA A 253 1.91 -14.14 -6.68
CA ALA A 253 2.80 -15.21 -7.10
C ALA A 253 3.93 -15.48 -6.10
N GLN A 254 4.51 -14.44 -5.47
CA GLN A 254 5.63 -14.61 -4.52
C GLN A 254 5.28 -15.52 -3.32
N HIS A 255 4.01 -15.64 -3.00
CA HIS A 255 3.52 -16.47 -1.89
C HIS A 255 3.23 -17.93 -2.32
N ALA A 256 3.23 -18.23 -3.63
CA ALA A 256 2.89 -19.54 -4.17
C ALA A 256 3.78 -20.69 -3.63
N PRO A 257 5.10 -20.51 -3.41
CA PRO A 257 5.95 -21.60 -2.91
C PRO A 257 5.54 -22.15 -1.55
N ALA A 258 5.01 -21.29 -0.67
CA ALA A 258 4.63 -21.67 0.69
C ALA A 258 3.11 -21.75 0.90
N ASN A 259 2.30 -21.36 -0.08
CA ASN A 259 0.86 -21.23 0.10
C ASN A 259 0.07 -21.71 -1.15
N PRO A 260 -0.53 -22.91 -1.10
CA PRO A 260 -1.33 -23.42 -2.21
C PRO A 260 -2.53 -22.55 -2.60
N LYS A 261 -3.09 -21.78 -1.64
CA LYS A 261 -4.19 -20.82 -1.92
C LYS A 261 -3.69 -19.65 -2.76
N ALA A 262 -2.46 -19.18 -2.50
CA ALA A 262 -1.83 -18.16 -3.33
C ALA A 262 -1.61 -18.64 -4.77
N LEU A 263 -1.15 -19.86 -4.94
CA LEU A 263 -0.97 -20.46 -6.26
C LEU A 263 -2.31 -20.58 -7.01
N ALA A 264 -3.36 -21.03 -6.33
CA ALA A 264 -4.69 -21.13 -6.94
C ALA A 264 -5.24 -19.77 -7.36
N GLU A 265 -5.07 -18.75 -6.51
CA GLU A 265 -5.49 -17.38 -6.81
C GLU A 265 -4.65 -16.76 -7.94
N PHE A 266 -3.33 -16.96 -7.94
CA PHE A 266 -2.45 -16.54 -9.02
C PHE A 266 -2.94 -17.09 -10.38
N ARG A 267 -3.18 -18.40 -10.46
CA ARG A 267 -3.68 -19.05 -11.68
C ARG A 267 -5.02 -18.48 -12.12
N ARG A 268 -5.96 -18.27 -11.20
CA ARG A 268 -7.26 -17.65 -11.47
C ARG A 268 -7.09 -16.25 -12.08
N ARG A 269 -6.24 -15.41 -11.48
CA ARG A 269 -5.99 -14.05 -11.97
C ARG A 269 -5.38 -14.05 -13.36
N VAL A 270 -4.31 -14.83 -13.57
CA VAL A 270 -3.62 -14.89 -14.86
C VAL A 270 -4.55 -15.42 -15.95
N ALA A 271 -5.33 -16.47 -15.69
CA ALA A 271 -6.32 -16.98 -16.64
C ALA A 271 -7.32 -15.87 -17.04
N SER A 272 -7.90 -15.17 -16.06
CA SER A 272 -8.85 -14.09 -16.33
C SER A 272 -8.26 -12.94 -17.17
N LEU A 273 -6.96 -12.65 -17.01
CA LEU A 273 -6.28 -11.65 -17.82
C LEU A 273 -6.02 -12.13 -19.25
N ARG A 274 -5.67 -13.42 -19.43
CA ARG A 274 -5.46 -14.03 -20.76
C ARG A 274 -6.75 -14.10 -21.56
N ASP A 275 -7.84 -14.48 -20.89
CA ASP A 275 -9.15 -14.63 -21.51
C ASP A 275 -9.86 -13.27 -21.72
N GLY A 276 -9.31 -12.20 -21.17
CA GLY A 276 -9.92 -10.86 -21.19
C GLY A 276 -11.26 -10.81 -20.46
N ASP A 277 -11.47 -11.71 -19.48
CA ASP A 277 -12.74 -11.83 -18.76
C ASP A 277 -12.80 -10.86 -17.56
N PRO A 278 -13.60 -9.77 -17.66
CA PRO A 278 -13.74 -8.80 -16.59
C PRO A 278 -14.63 -9.27 -15.44
N GLU A 279 -15.42 -10.34 -15.63
CA GLU A 279 -16.40 -10.82 -14.65
C GLU A 279 -15.76 -11.72 -13.58
N VAL A 280 -14.56 -12.24 -13.84
CA VAL A 280 -13.84 -13.09 -12.87
C VAL A 280 -13.45 -12.28 -11.65
N ARG A 281 -14.01 -12.67 -10.51
CA ARG A 281 -13.70 -12.06 -9.20
C ARG A 281 -12.40 -12.64 -8.64
N TRP A 282 -11.58 -11.75 -8.11
CA TRP A 282 -10.35 -12.08 -7.42
C TRP A 282 -10.57 -12.09 -5.92
N HIS A 283 -9.84 -12.93 -5.21
CA HIS A 283 -9.87 -12.93 -3.76
C HIS A 283 -8.78 -12.02 -3.22
N ALA A 284 -9.08 -11.29 -2.14
CA ALA A 284 -8.07 -10.58 -1.37
C ALA A 284 -7.07 -11.60 -0.79
N PHE A 285 -5.82 -11.21 -0.74
CA PHE A 285 -4.73 -12.07 -0.33
C PHE A 285 -3.80 -11.35 0.64
#